data_c727908f0de83b2fa69758d37d27c502
#
_entry.id   c727908f0de83b2fa69758d37d27c502
#
_cell.length_a   1.000
_cell.length_b   1.000
_cell.length_c   1.000
_cell.angle_alpha   90.00
_cell.angle_beta   90.00
_cell.angle_gamma   90.00
#
_symmetry.space_group_name_H-M   'P 1'
#
loop_
_entity.id
_entity.type
_entity.pdbx_description
1 polymer ?
#
loop_
_entity_poly.entity_id
_entity_poly.type
_entity_poly.pdbx_seq_one_letter_code
_entity_poly.pdbx_strand_id
1 'polypeptide(L)'
;MHPIQMKNAGKSNDSDPMAVRRTALRMLTALERSSLTLDALLEEAEPSLQFPDARDRAFLNALTFGVLRWRARLDFLIAAFSRTPLKKIQPEVCNILRLGLFQLVFLDRIPVSAAVNTSVELAKSTAPGWVVRFVNAVLRRASVEHSQVAF
;
A
#
# COMPACT_ATOMS: atom_id res chain seq x y z
N MET A 1 -31.05 32.79 -21.94
CA MET A 1 -29.68 32.76 -21.41
C MET A 1 -29.65 31.75 -20.29
N HIS A 2 -29.16 30.58 -20.58
CA HIS A 2 -28.97 29.58 -19.55
C HIS A 2 -27.71 29.92 -18.79
N PRO A 3 -27.79 30.11 -17.46
CA PRO A 3 -26.56 30.12 -16.68
C PRO A 3 -25.86 28.80 -16.95
N ILE A 4 -24.67 28.90 -17.45
CA ILE A 4 -23.76 27.76 -17.39
C ILE A 4 -23.72 27.40 -15.91
N GLN A 5 -24.50 26.42 -15.53
CA GLN A 5 -24.22 25.74 -14.31
C GLN A 5 -22.82 25.14 -14.53
N MET A 6 -21.83 25.89 -14.09
CA MET A 6 -20.72 25.24 -13.56
C MET A 6 -21.32 24.31 -12.52
N LYS A 7 -21.59 23.09 -12.90
CA LYS A 7 -21.55 22.01 -11.95
C LYS A 7 -20.19 22.17 -11.33
N ASN A 8 -20.20 22.89 -10.27
CA ASN A 8 -19.12 22.85 -9.35
C ASN A 8 -18.89 21.38 -9.21
N ALA A 9 -17.83 20.93 -9.77
CA ALA A 9 -17.22 19.76 -9.26
C ALA A 9 -16.71 20.14 -7.87
N GLY A 10 -17.62 20.46 -6.99
CA GLY A 10 -17.62 20.06 -5.62
C GLY A 10 -17.74 18.57 -5.63
N LYS A 11 -16.94 17.96 -6.47
CA LYS A 11 -16.36 16.69 -6.16
C LYS A 11 -15.65 17.00 -4.87
N SER A 12 -16.34 16.72 -3.77
CA SER A 12 -15.69 16.17 -2.63
C SER A 12 -14.38 15.59 -3.17
N ASN A 13 -13.28 15.98 -2.60
CA ASN A 13 -12.05 15.27 -2.74
C ASN A 13 -12.28 13.83 -2.19
N ASP A 14 -13.14 13.09 -2.86
CA ASP A 14 -13.12 11.66 -2.83
C ASP A 14 -11.86 11.27 -3.61
N SER A 15 -10.72 11.57 -2.98
CA SER A 15 -9.46 11.01 -3.38
C SER A 15 -9.68 9.50 -3.39
N ASP A 16 -9.55 8.90 -4.56
CA ASP A 16 -9.59 7.47 -4.71
C ASP A 16 -8.65 6.85 -3.66
N PRO A 17 -9.17 6.12 -2.65
CA PRO A 17 -8.34 5.58 -1.58
C PRO A 17 -7.26 4.63 -2.10
N MET A 18 -7.41 4.18 -3.33
CA MET A 18 -6.46 3.31 -4.00
C MET A 18 -5.33 4.07 -4.69
N ALA A 19 -5.51 5.34 -5.06
CA ALA A 19 -4.54 6.07 -5.88
C ALA A 19 -3.19 6.21 -5.18
N VAL A 20 -3.16 6.62 -3.92
CA VAL A 20 -1.94 6.74 -3.12
C VAL A 20 -1.29 5.38 -2.93
N ARG A 21 -2.08 4.37 -2.62
CA ARG A 21 -1.59 2.99 -2.40
C ARG A 21 -1.00 2.38 -3.68
N ARG A 22 -1.62 2.60 -4.83
CA ARG A 22 -1.08 2.17 -6.13
C ARG A 22 0.27 2.82 -6.42
N THR A 23 0.37 4.10 -6.16
CA THR A 23 1.62 4.84 -6.35
C THR A 23 2.71 4.33 -5.41
N ALA A 24 2.39 4.12 -4.14
CA ALA A 24 3.32 3.54 -3.17
C ALA A 24 3.82 2.16 -3.62
N LEU A 25 2.93 1.31 -4.10
CA LEU A 25 3.30 -0.02 -4.62
C LEU A 25 4.26 0.09 -5.81
N ARG A 26 3.95 0.94 -6.77
CA ARG A 26 4.82 1.16 -7.94
C ARG A 26 6.21 1.64 -7.52
N MET A 27 6.28 2.58 -6.59
CA MET A 27 7.54 3.13 -6.11
C MET A 27 8.38 2.08 -5.39
N LEU A 28 7.77 1.32 -4.49
CA LEU A 28 8.46 0.26 -3.76
C LEU A 28 8.96 -0.84 -4.71
N THR A 29 8.18 -1.21 -5.69
CA THR A 29 8.55 -2.23 -6.68
C THR A 29 9.65 -1.70 -7.62
N ALA A 30 9.56 -0.44 -8.05
CA ALA A 30 10.60 0.21 -8.85
C ALA A 30 11.93 0.31 -8.10
N LEU A 31 11.87 0.59 -6.80
CA LEU A 31 13.06 0.70 -5.95
C LEU A 31 13.84 -0.63 -5.89
N GLU A 32 13.17 -1.77 -5.91
CA GLU A 32 13.83 -3.08 -5.94
C GLU A 32 14.51 -3.38 -7.26
N ARG A 33 14.03 -2.79 -8.35
CA ARG A 33 14.52 -3.04 -9.71
C ARG A 33 15.54 -2.01 -10.18
N SER A 34 15.69 -0.91 -9.46
CA SER A 34 16.49 0.23 -9.87
C SER A 34 17.56 0.55 -8.84
N SER A 35 18.63 1.22 -9.28
CA SER A 35 19.66 1.76 -8.39
C SER A 35 19.29 3.13 -7.81
N LEU A 36 18.10 3.65 -8.14
CA LEU A 36 17.62 4.94 -7.65
C LEU A 36 17.24 4.86 -6.17
N THR A 37 17.44 5.97 -5.47
CA THR A 37 16.95 6.13 -4.10
C THR A 37 15.46 6.43 -4.09
N LEU A 38 14.80 6.24 -2.94
CA LEU A 38 13.41 6.62 -2.78
C LEU A 38 13.19 8.11 -3.03
N ASP A 39 14.11 8.97 -2.55
CA ASP A 39 14.03 10.41 -2.80
C ASP A 39 14.05 10.73 -4.29
N ALA A 40 14.92 10.09 -5.06
CA ALA A 40 14.99 10.26 -6.51
C ALA A 40 13.70 9.79 -7.19
N LEU A 41 13.11 8.67 -6.75
CA LEU A 41 11.83 8.19 -7.28
C LEU A 41 10.68 9.13 -6.95
N LEU A 42 10.66 9.71 -5.74
CA LEU A 42 9.68 10.70 -5.34
C LEU A 42 9.76 11.97 -6.18
N GLU A 43 10.97 12.47 -6.45
CA GLU A 43 11.19 13.62 -7.32
C GLU A 43 10.71 13.35 -8.74
N GLU A 44 11.01 12.19 -9.28
CA GLU A 44 10.60 11.78 -10.63
C GLU A 44 9.09 11.63 -10.75
N ALA A 45 8.43 11.11 -9.72
CA ALA A 45 6.98 10.96 -9.69
C ALA A 45 6.22 12.27 -9.52
N GLU A 46 6.89 13.35 -9.13
CA GLU A 46 6.31 14.67 -8.86
C GLU A 46 4.97 14.58 -8.07
N PRO A 47 5.00 14.14 -6.81
CA PRO A 47 3.79 13.88 -6.04
C PRO A 47 2.85 15.07 -5.92
N SER A 48 3.37 16.30 -5.99
CA SER A 48 2.58 17.53 -5.94
C SER A 48 1.67 17.73 -7.15
N LEU A 49 2.04 17.18 -8.31
CA LEU A 49 1.21 17.20 -9.51
C LEU A 49 0.16 16.07 -9.46
N GLN A 50 0.57 14.88 -9.02
CA GLN A 50 -0.30 13.71 -8.93
C GLN A 50 -1.25 13.80 -7.75
N PHE A 51 -0.79 14.34 -6.63
CA PHE A 51 -1.56 14.48 -5.39
C PHE A 51 -1.51 15.92 -4.89
N PRO A 52 -2.44 16.78 -5.36
CA PRO A 52 -2.49 18.18 -4.91
C PRO A 52 -2.83 18.31 -3.42
N ASP A 53 -3.54 17.36 -2.83
CA ASP A 53 -3.86 17.36 -1.42
C ASP A 53 -2.62 16.99 -0.57
N ALA A 54 -2.31 17.83 0.40
CA ALA A 54 -1.19 17.61 1.32
C ALA A 54 -1.34 16.33 2.14
N ARG A 55 -2.55 15.89 2.44
CA ARG A 55 -2.82 14.63 3.17
C ARG A 55 -2.41 13.43 2.33
N ASP A 56 -2.72 13.46 1.04
CA ASP A 56 -2.36 12.36 0.13
C ASP A 56 -0.85 12.26 -0.03
N ARG A 57 -0.15 13.40 -0.14
CA ARG A 57 1.31 13.43 -0.17
C ARG A 57 1.94 12.90 1.13
N ALA A 58 1.40 13.32 2.27
CA ALA A 58 1.86 12.84 3.57
C ALA A 58 1.61 11.33 3.72
N PHE A 59 0.47 10.85 3.25
CA PHE A 59 0.15 9.42 3.28
C PHE A 59 1.06 8.61 2.36
N LEU A 60 1.34 9.10 1.16
CA LEU A 60 2.30 8.45 0.26
C LEU A 60 3.68 8.32 0.93
N ASN A 61 4.17 9.39 1.54
CA ASN A 61 5.45 9.39 2.25
C ASN A 61 5.43 8.41 3.43
N ALA A 62 4.36 8.41 4.21
CA ALA A 62 4.21 7.50 5.34
C ALA A 62 4.25 6.03 4.89
N LEU A 63 3.58 5.68 3.81
CA LEU A 63 3.56 4.32 3.28
C LEU A 63 4.93 3.89 2.76
N THR A 64 5.56 4.71 1.94
CA THR A 64 6.82 4.36 1.28
C THR A 64 7.99 4.32 2.28
N PHE A 65 8.19 5.36 3.05
CA PHE A 65 9.25 5.40 4.08
C PHE A 65 8.97 4.43 5.22
N GLY A 66 7.71 4.27 5.60
CA GLY A 66 7.31 3.35 6.66
C GLY A 66 7.61 1.90 6.31
N VAL A 67 7.26 1.47 5.11
CA VAL A 67 7.58 0.11 4.65
C VAL A 67 9.08 -0.12 4.61
N LEU A 68 9.86 0.83 4.11
CA LEU A 68 11.32 0.69 4.06
C LEU A 68 11.93 0.66 5.45
N ARG A 69 11.47 1.52 6.35
CA ARG A 69 11.97 1.57 7.73
C ARG A 69 11.72 0.26 8.48
N TRP A 70 10.54 -0.31 8.31
CA TRP A 70 10.11 -1.49 9.05
C TRP A 70 10.17 -2.78 8.25
N ARG A 71 10.89 -2.77 7.14
CA ARG A 71 10.92 -3.88 6.17
C ARG A 71 11.25 -5.22 6.82
N ALA A 72 12.29 -5.29 7.65
CA ALA A 72 12.69 -6.54 8.29
C ALA A 72 11.58 -7.09 9.20
N ARG A 73 10.92 -6.22 9.96
CA ARG A 73 9.80 -6.61 10.82
C ARG A 73 8.58 -7.04 10.01
N LEU A 74 8.27 -6.32 8.93
CA LEU A 74 7.17 -6.69 8.03
C LEU A 74 7.44 -8.03 7.36
N ASP A 75 8.66 -8.29 6.93
CA ASP A 75 9.06 -9.57 6.33
C ASP A 75 8.98 -10.71 7.34
N PHE A 76 9.34 -10.46 8.58
CA PHE A 76 9.16 -11.41 9.67
C PHE A 76 7.68 -11.78 9.86
N LEU A 77 6.78 -10.80 9.83
CA LEU A 77 5.34 -11.03 9.93
C LEU A 77 4.80 -11.81 8.72
N ILE A 78 5.24 -11.48 7.52
CA ILE A 78 4.86 -12.25 6.33
C ILE A 78 5.27 -13.71 6.49
N ALA A 79 6.49 -13.97 6.92
CA ALA A 79 6.98 -15.33 7.14
C ALA A 79 6.18 -16.07 8.22
N ALA A 80 5.74 -15.36 9.26
CA ALA A 80 4.94 -15.95 10.33
C ALA A 80 3.53 -16.37 9.87
N PHE A 81 2.93 -15.61 8.94
CA PHE A 81 1.54 -15.83 8.51
C PHE A 81 1.40 -16.45 7.12
N SER A 82 2.49 -16.59 6.39
CA SER A 82 2.52 -17.21 5.07
C SER A 82 3.01 -18.65 5.15
N ARG A 83 2.39 -19.52 4.37
CA ARG A 83 2.91 -20.89 4.17
C ARG A 83 3.97 -20.94 3.08
N THR A 84 4.07 -19.88 2.26
CA THR A 84 5.04 -19.76 1.19
C THR A 84 6.26 -19.01 1.70
N PRO A 85 7.49 -19.52 1.52
CA PRO A 85 8.69 -18.78 1.86
C PRO A 85 8.77 -17.45 1.13
N LEU A 86 9.23 -16.41 1.83
CA LEU A 86 9.28 -15.03 1.31
C LEU A 86 10.02 -14.95 -0.04
N LYS A 87 11.13 -15.66 -0.17
CA LYS A 87 11.93 -15.69 -1.41
C LYS A 87 11.21 -16.28 -2.62
N LYS A 88 10.12 -17.03 -2.41
CA LYS A 88 9.28 -17.59 -3.47
C LYS A 88 8.09 -16.72 -3.81
N ILE A 89 7.86 -15.65 -3.06
CA ILE A 89 6.80 -14.69 -3.33
C ILE A 89 7.37 -13.62 -4.27
N GLN A 90 6.63 -13.29 -5.32
CA GLN A 90 7.06 -12.27 -6.26
C GLN A 90 7.23 -10.91 -5.54
N PRO A 91 8.24 -10.10 -5.92
CA PRO A 91 8.52 -8.82 -5.25
C PRO A 91 7.32 -7.89 -5.13
N GLU A 92 6.51 -7.79 -6.16
CA GLU A 92 5.31 -6.96 -6.15
C GLU A 92 4.28 -7.44 -5.10
N VAL A 93 4.10 -8.75 -5.02
CA VAL A 93 3.20 -9.37 -4.02
C VAL A 93 3.74 -9.16 -2.62
N CYS A 94 5.05 -9.29 -2.42
CA CYS A 94 5.69 -8.96 -1.15
C CYS A 94 5.42 -7.51 -0.75
N ASN A 95 5.50 -6.58 -1.68
CA ASN A 95 5.25 -5.16 -1.42
C ASN A 95 3.77 -4.90 -1.10
N ILE A 96 2.84 -5.60 -1.74
CA ILE A 96 1.42 -5.54 -1.38
C ILE A 96 1.22 -5.99 0.07
N LEU A 97 1.83 -7.10 0.46
CA LEU A 97 1.76 -7.62 1.83
C LEU A 97 2.41 -6.67 2.83
N ARG A 98 3.57 -6.12 2.50
CA ARG A 98 4.26 -5.13 3.34
C ARG A 98 3.42 -3.89 3.56
N LEU A 99 2.81 -3.35 2.50
CA LEU A 99 1.91 -2.20 2.59
C LEU A 99 0.69 -2.49 3.45
N GLY A 100 0.07 -3.64 3.26
CA GLY A 100 -1.08 -4.05 4.06
C GLY A 100 -0.74 -4.21 5.53
N LEU A 101 0.34 -4.90 5.83
CA LEU A 101 0.81 -5.11 7.21
C LEU A 101 1.24 -3.81 7.87
N PHE A 102 1.92 -2.93 7.14
CA PHE A 102 2.32 -1.64 7.67
C PHE A 102 1.10 -0.82 8.12
N GLN A 103 0.08 -0.75 7.31
CA GLN A 103 -1.17 -0.07 7.66
C GLN A 103 -1.86 -0.72 8.86
N LEU A 104 -1.87 -2.05 8.88
CA LEU A 104 -2.54 -2.85 9.89
C LEU A 104 -1.90 -2.70 11.28
N VAL A 105 -0.58 -2.69 11.31
CA VAL A 105 0.22 -2.75 12.56
C VAL A 105 0.61 -1.36 13.06
N PHE A 106 0.93 -0.42 12.16
CA PHE A 106 1.55 0.86 12.52
C PHE A 106 0.64 2.06 12.33
N LEU A 107 -0.44 1.95 11.55
CA LEU A 107 -1.33 3.07 11.27
C LEU A 107 -2.68 2.89 11.95
N ASP A 108 -2.77 3.29 13.20
CA ASP A 108 -3.99 3.13 14.02
C ASP A 108 -5.23 3.79 13.44
N ARG A 109 -5.05 4.86 12.64
CA ARG A 109 -6.16 5.59 12.01
C ARG A 109 -6.77 4.87 10.82
N ILE A 110 -6.10 3.85 10.29
CA ILE A 110 -6.62 3.06 9.19
C ILE A 110 -7.37 1.86 9.78
N PRO A 111 -8.68 1.73 9.50
CA PRO A 111 -9.41 0.55 9.93
C PRO A 111 -8.81 -0.72 9.38
N VAL A 112 -8.82 -1.79 10.17
CA VAL A 112 -8.31 -3.11 9.76
C VAL A 112 -8.93 -3.55 8.44
N SER A 113 -10.25 -3.40 8.31
CA SER A 113 -10.97 -3.74 7.07
C SER A 113 -10.45 -2.97 5.85
N ALA A 114 -10.13 -1.69 6.01
CA ALA A 114 -9.57 -0.88 4.93
C ALA A 114 -8.17 -1.34 4.54
N ALA A 115 -7.31 -1.66 5.52
CA ALA A 115 -5.97 -2.18 5.24
C ALA A 115 -6.02 -3.49 4.46
N VAL A 116 -6.89 -4.41 4.84
CA VAL A 116 -7.08 -5.71 4.16
C VAL A 116 -7.69 -5.50 2.77
N ASN A 117 -8.82 -4.81 2.68
CA ASN A 117 -9.58 -4.68 1.44
C ASN A 117 -8.81 -3.93 0.36
N THR A 118 -8.10 -2.86 0.71
CA THR A 118 -7.29 -2.09 -0.26
C THR A 118 -6.10 -2.90 -0.77
N SER A 119 -5.50 -3.72 0.08
CA SER A 119 -4.41 -4.63 -0.33
C SER A 119 -4.91 -5.72 -1.28
N VAL A 120 -6.08 -6.27 -1.01
CA VAL A 120 -6.74 -7.24 -1.91
C VAL A 120 -7.06 -6.59 -3.27
N GLU A 121 -7.55 -5.34 -3.27
CA GLU A 121 -7.79 -4.60 -4.52
C GLU A 121 -6.51 -4.36 -5.31
N LEU A 122 -5.39 -4.04 -4.65
CA LEU A 122 -4.10 -3.95 -5.32
C LEU A 122 -3.72 -5.27 -6.00
N ALA A 123 -3.91 -6.39 -5.32
CA ALA A 123 -3.62 -7.71 -5.86
C ALA A 123 -4.51 -8.05 -7.06
N LYS A 124 -5.79 -7.69 -7.02
CA LYS A 124 -6.72 -7.93 -8.14
C LYS A 124 -6.31 -7.27 -9.45
N SER A 125 -5.68 -6.11 -9.38
CA SER A 125 -5.27 -5.36 -10.58
C SER A 125 -3.97 -5.86 -11.20
N THR A 126 -3.19 -6.70 -10.50
CA THR A 126 -1.83 -7.05 -10.90
C THR A 126 -1.53 -8.55 -10.91
N ALA A 127 -2.41 -9.37 -10.34
CA ALA A 127 -2.09 -10.76 -10.07
C ALA A 127 -3.28 -11.70 -10.33
N PRO A 128 -3.01 -12.99 -10.61
CA PRO A 128 -4.07 -13.99 -10.77
C PRO A 128 -4.83 -14.25 -9.46
N GLY A 129 -6.04 -14.82 -9.60
CA GLY A 129 -6.97 -14.98 -8.47
C GLY A 129 -6.42 -15.76 -7.28
N TRP A 130 -5.51 -16.71 -7.48
CA TRP A 130 -4.91 -17.45 -6.37
C TRP A 130 -3.99 -16.57 -5.50
N VAL A 131 -3.32 -15.58 -6.11
CA VAL A 131 -2.52 -14.58 -5.37
C VAL A 131 -3.43 -13.67 -4.57
N VAL A 132 -4.57 -13.28 -5.13
CA VAL A 132 -5.58 -12.47 -4.42
C VAL A 132 -6.04 -13.20 -3.16
N ARG A 133 -6.36 -14.48 -3.27
CA ARG A 133 -6.74 -15.31 -2.12
C ARG A 133 -5.62 -15.46 -1.10
N PHE A 134 -4.39 -15.60 -1.57
CA PHE A 134 -3.21 -15.68 -0.73
C PHE A 134 -3.00 -14.40 0.09
N VAL A 135 -3.04 -13.24 -0.56
CA VAL A 135 -2.92 -11.93 0.10
C VAL A 135 -4.03 -11.75 1.15
N ASN A 136 -5.26 -12.06 0.78
CA ASN A 136 -6.39 -11.98 1.70
C ASN A 136 -6.19 -12.87 2.94
N ALA A 137 -5.77 -14.12 2.73
CA ALA A 137 -5.56 -15.07 3.82
C ALA A 137 -4.44 -14.64 4.78
N VAL A 138 -3.30 -14.19 4.25
CA VAL A 138 -2.19 -13.71 5.07
C VAL A 138 -2.60 -12.49 5.91
N LEU A 139 -3.24 -11.51 5.29
CA LEU A 139 -3.62 -10.27 5.97
C LEU A 139 -4.75 -10.48 6.99
N ARG A 140 -5.72 -11.33 6.71
CA ARG A 140 -6.78 -11.65 7.67
C ARG A 140 -6.22 -12.37 8.90
N ARG A 141 -5.32 -13.31 8.69
CA ARG A 141 -4.66 -14.00 9.79
C ARG A 141 -3.81 -13.02 10.60
N ALA A 142 -3.04 -12.17 9.94
CA ALA A 142 -2.25 -11.14 10.61
C ALA A 142 -3.13 -10.15 11.39
N SER A 143 -4.31 -9.81 10.91
CA SER A 143 -5.23 -8.89 11.58
C SER A 143 -5.69 -9.40 12.95
N VAL A 144 -5.75 -10.71 13.11
CA VAL A 144 -6.16 -11.36 14.37
C VAL A 144 -4.97 -11.66 15.27
N GLU A 145 -3.84 -12.10 14.69
CA GLU A 145 -2.76 -12.75 15.43
C GLU A 145 -1.47 -11.93 15.55
N HIS A 146 -1.36 -10.77 14.87
CA HIS A 146 -0.07 -10.03 14.81
C HIS A 146 0.45 -9.59 16.19
N SER A 147 -0.42 -9.29 17.13
CA SER A 147 -0.03 -8.89 18.49
C SER A 147 0.55 -10.06 19.31
N GLN A 148 0.35 -11.29 18.87
CA GLN A 148 0.81 -12.50 19.55
C GLN A 148 2.16 -12.99 19.05
N VAL A 149 2.69 -12.38 18.00
CA VAL A 149 3.96 -12.77 17.40
C VAL A 149 5.10 -12.08 18.15
N ALA A 150 5.97 -12.88 18.76
CA ALA A 150 7.17 -12.40 19.42
C ALA A 150 8.27 -12.11 18.39
N PHE A 151 9.01 -11.04 18.62
CA PHE A 151 10.17 -10.65 17.83
C PHE A 151 11.44 -10.98 18.59
#